data_48c7eec9c9c9f01df8cdb9fe39cedca0
#
_entry.id   48c7eec9c9c9f01df8cdb9fe39cedca0
#
_cell.length_a   1.000
_cell.length_b   1.000
_cell.length_c   1.000
_cell.angle_alpha   90.00
_cell.angle_beta   90.00
_cell.angle_gamma   90.00
#
_symmetry.space_group_name_H-M   'P 1'
#
loop_
_entity.id
_entity.type
_entity.pdbx_description
1 polymer ?
#
loop_
_entity_poly.entity_id
_entity_poly.type
_entity_poly.pdbx_seq_one_letter_code
_entity_poly.pdbx_strand_id
1 'polypeptide(L)' 'MRVKIFKGVSISSLEEQINDFLETFEYEDLIDIKFQDHGEKYTAMVIYGE' A
#
# COMPACT_ATOMS: atom_id res chain seq x y z
N MET A 1 -8.11 -13.58 2.12
CA MET A 1 -7.87 -12.13 2.03
C MET A 1 -6.77 -11.70 2.98
N ARG A 2 -5.87 -10.89 2.49
CA ARG A 2 -4.74 -10.42 3.28
C ARG A 2 -4.61 -8.91 3.20
N VAL A 3 -3.88 -8.35 4.14
CA VAL A 3 -3.69 -6.92 4.23
C VAL A 3 -2.21 -6.62 4.45
N LYS A 4 -1.71 -5.63 3.74
CA LYS A 4 -0.36 -5.12 3.97
C LYS A 4 -0.46 -3.63 4.26
N ILE A 5 0.11 -3.19 5.38
CA ILE A 5 0.05 -1.79 5.77
C ILE A 5 1.41 -1.14 5.57
N PHE A 6 1.40 0.04 4.96
CA PHE A 6 2.60 0.82 4.70
C PHE A 6 2.48 2.17 5.41
N LYS A 7 3.60 2.67 5.89
CA LYS A 7 3.68 3.98 6.50
C LYS A 7 4.81 4.77 5.85
N GLY A 8 4.60 6.04 5.67
CA GLY A 8 5.62 6.90 5.11
C GLY A 8 5.48 8.32 5.59
N VAL A 9 6.59 9.06 5.56
CA VAL A 9 6.59 10.47 5.95
C VAL A 9 6.31 11.39 4.77
N SER A 10 6.29 10.84 3.57
CA SER A 10 5.96 11.58 2.36
C SER A 10 5.22 10.68 1.40
N ILE A 11 4.49 11.31 0.47
CA ILE A 11 3.76 10.56 -0.54
C ILE A 11 4.70 9.77 -1.43
N SER A 12 5.83 10.37 -1.79
CA SER A 12 6.83 9.69 -2.64
C SER A 12 7.36 8.43 -1.98
N SER A 13 7.68 8.51 -0.70
CA SER A 13 8.18 7.36 0.04
C SER A 13 7.14 6.24 0.07
N LEU A 14 5.90 6.61 0.30
CA LEU A 14 4.81 5.64 0.37
C LEU A 14 4.58 4.98 -0.98
N GLU A 15 4.60 5.76 -2.05
CA GLU A 15 4.43 5.22 -3.40
C GLU A 15 5.52 4.22 -3.74
N GLU A 16 6.76 4.52 -3.37
CA GLU A 16 7.88 3.62 -3.63
C GLU A 16 7.67 2.28 -2.94
N GLN A 17 7.28 2.33 -1.69
CA GLN A 17 7.04 1.12 -0.92
C GLN A 17 5.92 0.28 -1.51
N ILE A 18 4.83 0.92 -1.90
CA ILE A 18 3.68 0.23 -2.46
C ILE A 18 4.03 -0.37 -3.82
N ASN A 19 4.71 0.39 -4.66
CA ASN A 19 5.08 -0.10 -5.98
C ASN A 19 6.04 -1.28 -5.91
N ASP A 20 6.99 -1.22 -4.98
CA ASP A 20 7.91 -2.35 -4.76
C ASP A 20 7.14 -3.60 -4.35
N PHE A 21 6.15 -3.43 -3.49
CA PHE A 21 5.32 -4.54 -3.06
C PHE A 21 4.48 -5.10 -4.22
N LEU A 22 3.90 -4.22 -5.03
CA LEU A 22 3.05 -4.63 -6.14
C LEU A 22 3.84 -5.40 -7.22
N GLU A 23 5.14 -5.19 -7.30
CA GLU A 23 5.97 -5.94 -8.23
C GLU A 23 6.18 -7.39 -7.81
N THR A 24 5.88 -7.70 -6.55
CA THR A 24 6.13 -9.04 -6.01
C THR A 24 4.94 -9.98 -6.10
N PHE A 25 3.77 -9.49 -6.55
CA PHE A 25 2.62 -10.37 -6.70
C PHE A 25 1.80 -9.97 -7.91
N GLU A 26 0.86 -10.82 -8.27
CA GLU A 26 0.06 -10.61 -9.47
C GLU A 26 -1.12 -9.69 -9.19
N TYR A 27 -1.42 -8.81 -10.13
CA TYR A 27 -2.50 -7.85 -9.98
C TYR A 27 -3.86 -8.50 -9.84
N GLU A 28 -4.00 -9.72 -10.30
CA GLU A 28 -5.26 -10.44 -10.17
C GLU A 28 -5.68 -10.64 -8.73
N ASP A 29 -4.70 -10.62 -7.83
CA ASP A 29 -4.95 -10.81 -6.41
C ASP A 29 -5.25 -9.48 -5.69
N LEU A 30 -5.09 -8.37 -6.38
CA LEU A 30 -5.34 -7.07 -5.77
C LEU A 30 -6.84 -6.81 -5.64
N ILE A 31 -7.28 -6.50 -4.44
CA ILE A 31 -8.68 -6.21 -4.16
C ILE A 31 -8.90 -4.71 -4.05
N ASP A 32 -8.07 -4.03 -3.24
CA ASP A 32 -8.25 -2.61 -3.02
C ASP A 32 -7.01 -2.01 -2.38
N ILE A 33 -6.88 -0.69 -2.50
CA ILE A 33 -5.83 0.06 -1.82
C ILE A 33 -6.50 1.24 -1.16
N LYS A 34 -6.28 1.37 0.15
CA LYS A 34 -6.81 2.49 0.93
C LYS A 34 -5.68 3.41 1.33
N PHE A 35 -5.92 4.70 1.31
CA PHE A 35 -4.93 5.70 1.66
C PHE A 35 -5.49 6.60 2.74
N GLN A 36 -4.65 6.97 3.70
CA GLN A 36 -5.05 7.89 4.75
C GLN A 36 -3.93 8.87 5.09
N ASP A 37 -4.28 10.14 5.20
CA ASP A 37 -3.39 11.21 5.55
C ASP A 37 -3.63 11.58 7.01
N HIS A 38 -2.57 11.53 7.81
CA HIS A 38 -2.66 11.87 9.24
C HIS A 38 -1.93 13.16 9.56
N GLY A 39 -1.72 14.02 8.57
CA GLY A 39 -1.02 15.27 8.76
C GLY A 39 0.48 15.13 8.52
N GLU A 40 1.17 14.58 9.49
CA GLU A 40 2.63 14.40 9.39
C GLU A 40 3.03 13.06 8.78
N LYS A 41 2.10 12.13 8.75
CA LYS A 41 2.38 10.77 8.27
C LYS A 41 1.28 10.34 7.34
N TYR A 42 1.65 9.43 6.45
CA TYR A 42 0.71 8.83 5.51
C TYR A 42 0.69 7.33 5.73
N THR A 43 -0.48 6.76 5.61
CA THR A 43 -0.67 5.32 5.76
C THR A 43 -1.44 4.80 4.57
N ALA A 44 -1.03 3.66 4.06
CA ALA A 44 -1.77 2.99 3.00
C ALA A 44 -1.97 1.54 3.37
N MET A 45 -3.09 0.99 2.95
CA MET A 45 -3.41 -0.40 3.18
C MET A 45 -3.71 -1.05 1.86
N VAL A 46 -2.96 -2.10 1.53
CA VAL A 46 -3.20 -2.90 0.34
C VAL A 46 -3.95 -4.13 0.77
N ILE A 47 -5.12 -4.35 0.17
CA ILE A 47 -5.96 -5.50 0.46
C ILE A 47 -5.88 -6.43 -0.73
N TYR A 48 -5.50 -7.67 -0.50
CA TYR A 48 -5.33 -8.63 -1.58
C TYR A 48 -5.79 -10.01 -1.16
N GLY A 49 -6.06 -10.83 -2.15
CA GLY A 49 -6.51 -12.18 -1.92
C GLY A 49 -5.46 -13.18 -2.35
N GLU A 50 -5.56 -14.36 -1.81
CA GLU A 50 -4.78 -15.46 -2.35
C GLU A 50 -5.53 -16.77 -2.18
#